data_4564e650e973a9de5efe17eefb6385f5
#
_entry.id   4564e650e973a9de5efe17eefb6385f5
#
_cell.length_a   1.000
_cell.length_b   1.000
_cell.length_c   1.000
_cell.angle_alpha   90.00
_cell.angle_beta   90.00
_cell.angle_gamma   90.00
#
_symmetry.space_group_name_H-M   'P 1'
#
loop_
_entity.id
_entity.type
_entity.pdbx_description
1 polymer ?
#
loop_
_entity_poly.entity_id
_entity_poly.type
_entity_poly.pdbx_seq_one_letter_code
_entity_poly.pdbx_strand_id
1 'polypeptide(L)'
;MTHLNSSMRWLTCFVVVCSGLSQLQAQEDNQPPNGYRALFNGKDLSGWRGMGHFDPYKLAAMSDEDRDAFFLKNKADMETHWTVQDGALVNDGKGVYLTTEDSFENYELWVDYWTVPKADSGIYLKATPQVQIWDYTEEGGKWNIGADKGSGGLWNNSAGAAGKDPMVLADKAFKQWNRFRILQVGERTTVWLNGKQVVDNARMENFWKRDEPMLRRGPIQLQTHGGEIRWKNIFVRELSSEEANTWLRDHGDEGFKTAFDGKSFKGWEGPTDNYEINDGVLRCKPHKGGTIYTEAEYANFKARLEFKLPEGGNNGLAIRYPGQGDTAYAGMCELQVLDSEHPKYEKLDARQYHGSAYGMAPAKRGYLRPTGEWNFQEVTVDGSTIKVELNGFLILETDLSKITEYMGNSPHPGKDRVKGHFGFAGHSDPVEFRNVQIKTLAE
;
A
#
# COMPACT_ATOMS: atom_id res chain seq x y z
N MET A 1 -43.40 62.89 51.70
CA MET A 1 -44.01 63.13 50.37
C MET A 1 -42.89 63.51 49.41
N THR A 2 -42.32 62.59 48.72
CA THR A 2 -41.43 62.91 47.58
C THR A 2 -41.33 61.66 46.77
N HIS A 3 -41.88 61.71 45.56
CA HIS A 3 -41.83 60.68 44.54
C HIS A 3 -40.47 60.64 43.87
N LEU A 4 -39.82 59.46 43.83
CA LEU A 4 -38.69 59.19 43.00
C LEU A 4 -39.13 58.32 41.78
N ASN A 5 -39.06 58.93 40.60
CA ASN A 5 -39.23 58.27 39.32
C ASN A 5 -37.90 57.58 38.92
N SER A 6 -37.93 56.28 38.78
CA SER A 6 -36.83 55.48 38.22
C SER A 6 -37.13 55.15 36.73
N SER A 7 -36.36 55.81 35.84
CA SER A 7 -36.39 55.57 34.41
C SER A 7 -35.45 54.40 34.05
N MET A 8 -36.02 53.27 33.65
CA MET A 8 -35.30 52.09 33.17
C MET A 8 -34.98 52.26 31.68
N ARG A 9 -33.69 52.46 31.37
CA ARG A 9 -33.21 52.49 29.97
C ARG A 9 -32.98 51.08 29.50
N TRP A 10 -33.69 50.65 28.48
CA TRP A 10 -33.47 49.40 27.73
C TRP A 10 -32.30 49.61 26.75
N LEU A 11 -31.23 48.85 26.94
CA LEU A 11 -30.08 48.77 26.01
C LEU A 11 -30.38 47.66 25.04
N THR A 12 -30.75 48.00 23.79
CA THR A 12 -30.97 47.04 22.73
C THR A 12 -29.61 46.68 22.12
N CYS A 13 -29.08 45.49 22.45
CA CYS A 13 -27.91 44.94 21.80
C CYS A 13 -28.31 44.41 20.42
N PHE A 14 -27.87 45.07 19.36
CA PHE A 14 -27.90 44.53 18.01
C PHE A 14 -26.78 43.48 17.86
N VAL A 15 -27.15 42.20 17.84
CA VAL A 15 -26.24 41.11 17.42
C VAL A 15 -26.23 41.09 15.89
N VAL A 16 -25.17 41.64 15.32
CA VAL A 16 -24.88 41.47 13.89
C VAL A 16 -24.37 40.04 13.69
N VAL A 17 -25.25 39.13 13.25
CA VAL A 17 -24.88 37.81 12.76
C VAL A 17 -24.28 37.99 11.37
N CYS A 18 -22.95 38.10 11.30
CA CYS A 18 -22.22 37.93 10.05
C CYS A 18 -22.30 36.44 9.65
N SER A 19 -23.31 36.12 8.85
CA SER A 19 -23.33 34.86 8.11
C SER A 19 -22.24 34.89 7.04
N GLY A 20 -21.06 34.42 7.41
CA GLY A 20 -19.99 34.11 6.47
C GLY A 20 -20.44 32.95 5.57
N LEU A 21 -21.11 33.26 4.47
CA LEU A 21 -21.21 32.37 3.33
C LEU A 21 -19.80 32.21 2.78
N SER A 22 -19.09 31.16 3.21
CA SER A 22 -17.95 30.66 2.46
C SER A 22 -18.47 30.23 1.08
N GLN A 23 -18.29 31.11 0.10
CA GLN A 23 -18.43 30.73 -1.30
C GLN A 23 -17.44 29.58 -1.52
N LEU A 24 -17.94 28.37 -1.67
CA LEU A 24 -17.22 27.28 -2.31
C LEU A 24 -16.93 27.77 -3.73
N GLN A 25 -15.79 28.40 -3.92
CA GLN A 25 -15.27 28.73 -5.23
C GLN A 25 -15.16 27.40 -5.98
N ALA A 26 -15.91 27.24 -7.08
CA ALA A 26 -15.76 26.07 -7.93
C ALA A 26 -14.29 25.99 -8.34
N GLN A 27 -13.64 24.89 -8.02
CA GLN A 27 -12.24 24.66 -8.38
C GLN A 27 -12.14 24.73 -9.91
N GLU A 28 -11.27 25.58 -10.44
CA GLU A 28 -10.99 25.61 -11.87
C GLU A 28 -10.46 24.25 -12.35
N ASP A 29 -10.87 23.81 -13.53
CA ASP A 29 -10.40 22.55 -14.10
C ASP A 29 -8.89 22.53 -14.24
N ASN A 30 -8.28 21.37 -13.93
CA ASN A 30 -6.83 21.11 -13.97
C ASN A 30 -5.97 21.97 -13.00
N GLN A 31 -6.59 22.63 -12.04
CA GLN A 31 -5.89 23.26 -10.92
C GLN A 31 -5.85 22.31 -9.72
N PRO A 32 -4.65 21.83 -9.32
CA PRO A 32 -4.55 20.85 -8.24
C PRO A 32 -4.89 21.50 -6.88
N PRO A 33 -5.53 20.75 -5.96
CA PRO A 33 -5.68 21.20 -4.60
C PRO A 33 -4.32 21.25 -3.88
N ASN A 34 -4.28 21.94 -2.74
CA ASN A 34 -3.05 22.06 -1.94
C ASN A 34 -2.44 20.68 -1.64
N GLY A 35 -1.14 20.54 -1.85
CA GLY A 35 -0.40 19.30 -1.63
C GLY A 35 -0.44 18.30 -2.80
N TYR A 36 -1.20 18.59 -3.87
CA TYR A 36 -1.23 17.78 -5.07
C TYR A 36 -0.50 18.46 -6.22
N ARG A 37 -0.04 17.65 -7.16
CA ARG A 37 0.54 18.05 -8.43
C ARG A 37 -0.38 17.60 -9.56
N ALA A 38 -0.62 18.48 -10.54
CA ALA A 38 -1.33 18.10 -11.76
C ALA A 38 -0.43 17.22 -12.65
N LEU A 39 -0.98 16.08 -13.09
CA LEU A 39 -0.35 15.22 -14.12
C LEU A 39 -0.76 15.64 -15.53
N PHE A 40 -1.84 16.38 -15.66
CA PHE A 40 -2.30 16.97 -16.91
C PHE A 40 -2.46 18.49 -16.74
N ASN A 41 -1.88 19.24 -17.68
CA ASN A 41 -1.84 20.70 -17.65
C ASN A 41 -3.06 21.39 -18.29
N GLY A 42 -4.03 20.62 -18.82
CA GLY A 42 -5.19 21.14 -19.53
C GLY A 42 -4.96 21.62 -20.95
N LYS A 43 -3.74 21.49 -21.51
CA LYS A 43 -3.35 22.11 -22.79
C LYS A 43 -2.77 21.13 -23.80
N ASP A 44 -1.91 20.23 -23.38
CA ASP A 44 -1.17 19.31 -24.24
C ASP A 44 -0.80 18.00 -23.54
N LEU A 45 -0.11 17.09 -24.25
CA LEU A 45 0.31 15.78 -23.75
C LEU A 45 1.69 15.81 -23.04
N SER A 46 2.18 16.98 -22.63
CA SER A 46 3.45 17.08 -21.89
C SER A 46 3.40 16.25 -20.59
N GLY A 47 4.46 15.48 -20.32
CA GLY A 47 4.54 14.56 -19.18
C GLY A 47 3.88 13.19 -19.42
N TRP A 48 3.41 12.95 -20.66
CA TRP A 48 2.79 11.71 -21.08
C TRP A 48 3.47 11.09 -22.29
N ARG A 49 3.45 9.76 -22.36
CA ARG A 49 3.99 8.97 -23.47
C ARG A 49 3.04 7.81 -23.82
N GLY A 50 3.17 7.28 -25.03
CA GLY A 50 2.40 6.13 -25.47
C GLY A 50 3.00 4.81 -24.97
N MET A 51 2.19 3.95 -24.35
CA MET A 51 2.56 2.59 -24.02
C MET A 51 1.29 1.73 -24.01
N GLY A 52 1.25 0.69 -24.82
CA GLY A 52 0.12 -0.23 -24.83
C GLY A 52 0.07 -1.13 -23.58
N HIS A 53 -0.74 -2.18 -23.66
CA HIS A 53 -0.74 -3.24 -22.66
C HIS A 53 0.58 -4.02 -22.74
N PHE A 54 1.57 -3.59 -21.99
CA PHE A 54 2.93 -4.10 -22.05
C PHE A 54 3.49 -4.38 -20.66
N ASP A 55 4.21 -5.49 -20.54
CA ASP A 55 4.82 -5.95 -19.28
C ASP A 55 5.91 -4.97 -18.81
N PRO A 56 5.71 -4.28 -17.67
CA PRO A 56 6.68 -3.31 -17.16
C PRO A 56 8.02 -3.93 -16.74
N TYR A 57 8.06 -5.22 -16.44
CA TYR A 57 9.33 -5.92 -16.16
C TYR A 57 10.16 -6.10 -17.41
N LYS A 58 9.52 -6.35 -18.56
CA LYS A 58 10.20 -6.38 -19.86
C LYS A 58 10.71 -5.01 -20.23
N LEU A 59 9.89 -3.96 -20.00
CA LEU A 59 10.32 -2.58 -20.24
C LEU A 59 11.53 -2.21 -19.39
N ALA A 60 11.55 -2.57 -18.11
CA ALA A 60 12.67 -2.30 -17.20
C ALA A 60 13.94 -3.06 -17.58
N ALA A 61 13.83 -4.21 -18.25
CA ALA A 61 14.97 -5.01 -18.72
C ALA A 61 15.54 -4.54 -20.06
N MET A 62 14.91 -3.59 -20.75
CA MET A 62 15.42 -3.02 -21.99
C MET A 62 16.64 -2.13 -21.74
N SER A 63 17.57 -2.06 -22.72
CA SER A 63 18.56 -0.99 -22.77
C SER A 63 17.87 0.38 -22.88
N ASP A 64 18.59 1.45 -22.56
CA ASP A 64 18.05 2.81 -22.71
C ASP A 64 17.67 3.08 -24.18
N GLU A 65 18.53 2.65 -25.14
CA GLU A 65 18.29 2.79 -26.57
C GLU A 65 17.03 2.05 -27.04
N ASP A 66 16.84 0.78 -26.63
CA ASP A 66 15.65 0.00 -26.98
C ASP A 66 14.39 0.58 -26.38
N ARG A 67 14.47 1.08 -25.14
CA ARG A 67 13.36 1.73 -24.45
C ARG A 67 12.95 3.03 -25.11
N ASP A 68 13.90 3.86 -25.51
CA ASP A 68 13.65 5.10 -26.25
C ASP A 68 13.03 4.81 -27.62
N ALA A 69 13.54 3.81 -28.33
CA ALA A 69 12.97 3.35 -29.60
C ALA A 69 11.53 2.82 -29.42
N PHE A 70 11.26 2.09 -28.34
CA PHE A 70 9.92 1.61 -27.99
C PHE A 70 8.93 2.78 -27.81
N PHE A 71 9.30 3.80 -27.04
CA PHE A 71 8.42 4.96 -26.84
C PHE A 71 8.27 5.82 -28.10
N LEU A 72 9.33 5.99 -28.87
CA LEU A 72 9.29 6.72 -30.15
C LEU A 72 8.32 6.04 -31.14
N LYS A 73 8.34 4.71 -31.23
CA LYS A 73 7.41 3.93 -32.05
C LYS A 73 5.96 4.16 -31.67
N ASN A 74 5.67 4.28 -30.37
CA ASN A 74 4.30 4.46 -29.86
C ASN A 74 3.83 5.92 -29.92
N LYS A 75 4.72 6.87 -30.15
CA LYS A 75 4.40 8.31 -30.13
C LYS A 75 3.38 8.70 -31.20
N ALA A 76 3.58 8.28 -32.44
CA ALA A 76 2.68 8.61 -33.53
C ALA A 76 1.28 8.04 -33.36
N ASP A 77 1.18 6.82 -32.81
CA ASP A 77 -0.10 6.20 -32.49
C ASP A 77 -0.80 6.95 -31.34
N MET A 78 -0.07 7.32 -30.29
CA MET A 78 -0.57 8.16 -29.21
C MET A 78 -1.13 9.49 -29.74
N GLU A 79 -0.36 10.23 -30.52
CA GLU A 79 -0.74 11.54 -31.09
C GLU A 79 -1.93 11.45 -32.07
N THR A 80 -2.18 10.28 -32.66
CA THR A 80 -3.33 10.03 -33.53
C THR A 80 -4.63 9.86 -32.74
N HIS A 81 -4.59 9.20 -31.57
CA HIS A 81 -5.76 8.76 -30.83
C HIS A 81 -6.02 9.54 -29.54
N TRP A 82 -5.05 10.34 -29.09
CA TRP A 82 -5.18 11.19 -27.92
C TRP A 82 -5.08 12.66 -28.31
N THR A 83 -6.10 13.42 -27.99
CA THR A 83 -6.19 14.86 -28.26
C THR A 83 -6.56 15.63 -27.00
N VAL A 84 -6.40 16.95 -27.04
CA VAL A 84 -6.91 17.83 -25.98
C VAL A 84 -8.06 18.67 -26.54
N GLN A 85 -9.21 18.60 -25.89
CA GLN A 85 -10.41 19.37 -26.28
C GLN A 85 -11.05 19.97 -25.03
N ASP A 86 -11.28 21.26 -25.02
CA ASP A 86 -11.93 21.99 -23.92
C ASP A 86 -11.31 21.70 -22.53
N GLY A 87 -9.96 21.63 -22.45
CA GLY A 87 -9.24 21.36 -21.23
C GLY A 87 -9.28 19.91 -20.74
N ALA A 88 -9.77 18.98 -21.57
CA ALA A 88 -9.79 17.55 -21.27
C ALA A 88 -8.93 16.75 -22.25
N LEU A 89 -8.26 15.71 -21.77
CA LEU A 89 -7.70 14.66 -22.62
C LEU A 89 -8.86 13.85 -23.21
N VAL A 90 -8.83 13.59 -24.50
CA VAL A 90 -9.85 12.81 -25.22
C VAL A 90 -9.19 11.68 -25.97
N ASN A 91 -9.66 10.47 -25.72
CA ASN A 91 -9.31 9.27 -26.48
C ASN A 91 -10.52 8.78 -27.27
N ASP A 92 -10.33 8.43 -28.54
CA ASP A 92 -11.37 7.95 -29.45
C ASP A 92 -11.72 6.46 -29.29
N GLY A 93 -11.18 5.81 -28.25
CA GLY A 93 -11.36 4.38 -27.96
C GLY A 93 -10.32 3.48 -28.65
N LYS A 94 -9.27 4.05 -29.24
CA LYS A 94 -8.24 3.32 -29.99
C LYS A 94 -6.83 3.74 -29.58
N GLY A 95 -5.84 3.05 -30.15
CA GLY A 95 -4.43 3.35 -29.98
C GLY A 95 -3.83 2.86 -28.66
N VAL A 96 -2.61 3.30 -28.37
CA VAL A 96 -1.89 2.96 -27.14
C VAL A 96 -2.44 3.69 -25.93
N TYR A 97 -2.18 3.17 -24.72
CA TYR A 97 -2.53 3.84 -23.49
C TYR A 97 -1.71 5.09 -23.27
N LEU A 98 -2.31 6.10 -22.66
CA LEU A 98 -1.59 7.30 -22.23
C LEU A 98 -0.93 7.01 -20.87
N THR A 99 0.41 7.09 -20.83
CA THR A 99 1.24 6.65 -19.71
C THR A 99 2.04 7.82 -19.19
N THR A 100 2.08 8.04 -17.87
CA THR A 100 2.93 9.08 -17.25
C THR A 100 4.40 8.80 -17.52
N GLU A 101 5.20 9.83 -17.79
CA GLU A 101 6.66 9.73 -17.83
C GLU A 101 7.23 9.43 -16.44
N ASP A 102 6.63 10.03 -15.41
CA ASP A 102 6.96 9.79 -14.02
C ASP A 102 6.45 8.43 -13.52
N SER A 103 7.13 7.91 -12.50
CA SER A 103 6.74 6.71 -11.76
C SER A 103 6.48 7.04 -10.29
N PHE A 104 5.54 6.34 -9.67
CA PHE A 104 5.04 6.59 -8.32
C PHE A 104 5.12 5.33 -7.46
N GLU A 105 5.36 5.50 -6.15
CA GLU A 105 5.43 4.39 -5.19
C GLU A 105 4.16 4.29 -4.35
N ASN A 106 3.97 5.21 -3.41
CA ASN A 106 2.80 5.33 -2.56
C ASN A 106 2.16 6.69 -2.83
N TYR A 107 0.90 6.71 -3.16
CA TYR A 107 0.27 7.95 -3.62
C TYR A 107 -1.24 7.95 -3.45
N GLU A 108 -1.78 9.15 -3.44
CA GLU A 108 -3.20 9.43 -3.64
C GLU A 108 -3.38 10.08 -5.01
N LEU A 109 -4.29 9.53 -5.82
CA LEU A 109 -4.60 9.96 -7.17
C LEU A 109 -6.06 10.40 -7.26
N TRP A 110 -6.31 11.58 -7.80
CA TRP A 110 -7.63 12.02 -8.21
C TRP A 110 -7.70 12.07 -9.72
N VAL A 111 -8.81 11.57 -10.30
CA VAL A 111 -9.03 11.55 -11.74
C VAL A 111 -10.51 11.76 -12.03
N ASP A 112 -10.84 12.77 -12.83
CA ASP A 112 -12.17 12.90 -13.39
C ASP A 112 -12.23 12.25 -14.77
N TYR A 113 -13.25 11.40 -14.99
CA TYR A 113 -13.48 10.77 -16.28
C TYR A 113 -14.94 10.93 -16.73
N TRP A 114 -15.12 10.86 -18.05
CA TRP A 114 -16.40 10.96 -18.71
C TRP A 114 -16.46 9.90 -19.82
N THR A 115 -17.57 9.18 -19.95
CA THR A 115 -17.72 8.07 -20.90
C THR A 115 -19.02 8.14 -21.69
N VAL A 116 -19.08 7.36 -22.77
CA VAL A 116 -20.27 7.06 -23.58
C VAL A 116 -20.75 5.62 -23.33
N PRO A 117 -22.00 5.27 -23.76
CA PRO A 117 -22.43 3.87 -23.76
C PRO A 117 -21.44 2.95 -24.48
N LYS A 118 -21.27 1.73 -23.94
CA LYS A 118 -20.35 0.69 -24.42
C LYS A 118 -18.85 1.05 -24.32
N ALA A 119 -18.48 2.13 -23.65
CA ALA A 119 -17.10 2.42 -23.37
C ALA A 119 -16.52 1.41 -22.37
N ASP A 120 -15.26 1.07 -22.59
CA ASP A 120 -14.45 0.24 -21.70
C ASP A 120 -13.07 0.89 -21.54
N SER A 121 -12.59 1.00 -20.32
CA SER A 121 -11.31 1.63 -20.00
C SER A 121 -10.87 1.24 -18.60
N GLY A 122 -9.84 1.89 -18.09
CA GLY A 122 -9.36 1.72 -16.72
C GLY A 122 -8.14 2.58 -16.42
N ILE A 123 -7.77 2.61 -15.15
CA ILE A 123 -6.57 3.27 -14.68
C ILE A 123 -5.60 2.20 -14.20
N TYR A 124 -4.45 2.06 -14.88
CA TYR A 124 -3.40 1.14 -14.48
C TYR A 124 -2.53 1.82 -13.42
N LEU A 125 -2.37 1.16 -12.31
CA LEU A 125 -1.53 1.61 -11.21
C LEU A 125 -0.18 0.89 -11.29
N LYS A 126 0.93 1.66 -11.37
CA LYS A 126 2.29 1.10 -11.57
C LYS A 126 2.41 0.21 -12.82
N ALA A 127 1.73 0.59 -13.91
CA ALA A 127 1.60 -0.22 -15.14
C ALA A 127 1.04 -1.64 -14.89
N THR A 128 0.36 -1.85 -13.78
CA THR A 128 -0.35 -3.09 -13.47
C THR A 128 -1.84 -2.88 -13.66
N PRO A 129 -2.55 -3.74 -14.39
CA PRO A 129 -4.00 -3.66 -14.57
C PRO A 129 -4.73 -3.81 -13.23
N GLN A 130 -5.90 -3.27 -13.10
CA GLN A 130 -6.41 -1.93 -13.36
C GLN A 130 -7.56 -1.64 -12.40
N VAL A 131 -7.77 -0.37 -12.07
CA VAL A 131 -9.06 0.11 -11.56
C VAL A 131 -9.98 0.23 -12.75
N GLN A 132 -11.02 -0.59 -12.81
CA GLN A 132 -11.87 -0.77 -13.99
C GLN A 132 -12.83 0.40 -14.23
N ILE A 133 -13.05 0.75 -15.50
CA ILE A 133 -14.10 1.63 -15.98
C ILE A 133 -14.84 0.93 -17.10
N TRP A 134 -16.17 0.82 -17.04
CA TRP A 134 -16.97 0.22 -18.10
C TRP A 134 -18.43 0.68 -18.14
N ASP A 135 -19.13 0.23 -19.16
CA ASP A 135 -20.58 0.37 -19.23
C ASP A 135 -21.22 -0.62 -18.25
N TYR A 136 -21.83 -0.07 -17.20
CA TYR A 136 -22.48 -0.83 -16.14
C TYR A 136 -23.92 -1.23 -16.49
N THR A 137 -24.44 -0.87 -17.67
CA THR A 137 -25.79 -1.19 -18.09
C THR A 137 -25.84 -2.58 -18.77
N GLU A 138 -27.05 -3.15 -18.87
CA GLU A 138 -27.25 -4.43 -19.56
C GLU A 138 -26.91 -4.33 -21.05
N GLU A 139 -27.21 -3.19 -21.67
CA GLU A 139 -26.90 -2.89 -23.07
C GLU A 139 -25.39 -2.82 -23.35
N GLY A 140 -24.57 -2.63 -22.32
CA GLY A 140 -23.11 -2.75 -22.37
C GLY A 140 -22.64 -4.17 -22.68
N GLY A 141 -23.47 -5.17 -22.38
CA GLY A 141 -23.27 -6.57 -22.74
C GLY A 141 -22.19 -7.29 -21.91
N LYS A 142 -21.81 -6.74 -20.74
CA LYS A 142 -20.71 -7.26 -19.89
C LYS A 142 -21.15 -7.68 -18.48
N TRP A 143 -22.45 -7.85 -18.24
CA TRP A 143 -22.96 -8.31 -16.94
C TRP A 143 -22.48 -9.70 -16.55
N ASN A 144 -22.29 -10.58 -17.53
CA ASN A 144 -21.76 -11.92 -17.33
C ASN A 144 -20.34 -11.95 -16.75
N ILE A 145 -19.63 -10.81 -16.76
CA ILE A 145 -18.29 -10.64 -16.22
C ILE A 145 -18.22 -9.62 -15.08
N GLY A 146 -19.38 -9.12 -14.59
CA GLY A 146 -19.49 -8.29 -13.38
C GLY A 146 -19.64 -6.81 -13.63
N ALA A 147 -19.93 -6.35 -14.85
CA ALA A 147 -20.14 -4.93 -15.14
C ALA A 147 -21.38 -4.35 -14.47
N ASP A 148 -22.38 -5.18 -14.13
CA ASP A 148 -23.56 -4.84 -13.34
C ASP A 148 -23.23 -4.22 -11.97
N LYS A 149 -22.03 -4.51 -11.44
CA LYS A 149 -21.53 -3.99 -10.15
C LYS A 149 -20.94 -2.57 -10.26
N GLY A 150 -20.70 -2.09 -11.48
CA GLY A 150 -20.14 -0.77 -11.75
C GLY A 150 -18.63 -0.71 -11.91
N SER A 151 -18.12 0.51 -12.01
CA SER A 151 -16.69 0.82 -12.15
C SER A 151 -16.00 0.88 -10.79
N GLY A 152 -14.66 0.78 -10.79
CA GLY A 152 -13.79 0.99 -9.63
C GLY A 152 -13.21 -0.28 -9.03
N GLY A 153 -13.66 -1.48 -9.45
CA GLY A 153 -13.08 -2.74 -8.99
C GLY A 153 -11.65 -2.97 -9.52
N LEU A 154 -10.89 -3.78 -8.79
CA LEU A 154 -9.56 -4.25 -9.20
C LEU A 154 -9.74 -5.47 -10.12
N TRP A 155 -10.16 -5.20 -11.34
CA TRP A 155 -10.68 -6.19 -12.29
C TRP A 155 -9.79 -7.43 -12.49
N ASN A 156 -8.48 -7.25 -12.51
CA ASN A 156 -7.54 -8.33 -12.78
C ASN A 156 -7.16 -9.14 -11.52
N ASN A 157 -7.70 -8.84 -10.36
CA ASN A 157 -7.60 -9.70 -9.19
C ASN A 157 -8.28 -11.05 -9.46
N SER A 158 -7.83 -12.09 -8.79
CA SER A 158 -8.38 -13.43 -8.87
C SER A 158 -9.87 -13.46 -8.49
N ALA A 159 -10.60 -14.41 -9.03
CA ALA A 159 -12.02 -14.58 -8.71
C ALA A 159 -12.21 -14.77 -7.18
N GLY A 160 -13.10 -13.98 -6.58
CA GLY A 160 -13.36 -14.00 -5.15
C GLY A 160 -12.33 -13.24 -4.29
N ALA A 161 -11.24 -12.71 -4.87
CA ALA A 161 -10.31 -11.87 -4.13
C ALA A 161 -10.96 -10.53 -3.75
N ALA A 162 -10.55 -10.00 -2.59
CA ALA A 162 -11.02 -8.71 -2.12
C ALA A 162 -10.76 -7.61 -3.18
N GLY A 163 -11.71 -6.72 -3.33
CA GLY A 163 -11.63 -5.59 -4.23
C GLY A 163 -11.77 -5.91 -5.72
N LYS A 164 -11.87 -7.19 -6.14
CA LYS A 164 -12.12 -7.54 -7.54
C LYS A 164 -13.37 -6.87 -8.08
N ASP A 165 -14.44 -6.98 -7.33
CA ASP A 165 -15.72 -6.32 -7.60
C ASP A 165 -15.87 -5.09 -6.71
N PRO A 166 -16.45 -3.99 -7.20
CA PRO A 166 -16.76 -2.86 -6.35
C PRO A 166 -17.86 -3.21 -5.34
N MET A 167 -17.76 -2.66 -4.12
CA MET A 167 -18.70 -2.92 -3.03
C MET A 167 -20.09 -2.31 -3.30
N VAL A 168 -20.18 -1.30 -4.16
CA VAL A 168 -21.42 -0.59 -4.51
C VAL A 168 -21.32 0.03 -5.89
N LEU A 169 -22.43 0.01 -6.64
CA LEU A 169 -22.57 0.77 -7.88
C LEU A 169 -22.53 2.28 -7.56
N ALA A 170 -21.55 2.97 -8.09
CA ALA A 170 -21.32 4.39 -7.79
C ALA A 170 -21.20 5.28 -9.04
N ASP A 171 -21.33 4.70 -10.23
CA ASP A 171 -21.24 5.39 -11.51
C ASP A 171 -22.39 6.41 -11.66
N LYS A 172 -22.09 7.54 -12.32
CA LYS A 172 -23.09 8.47 -12.83
C LYS A 172 -23.52 8.06 -14.23
N ALA A 173 -24.62 8.62 -14.70
CA ALA A 173 -25.08 8.43 -16.08
C ALA A 173 -23.99 8.82 -17.09
N PHE A 174 -24.02 8.16 -18.26
CA PHE A 174 -23.12 8.50 -19.36
C PHE A 174 -23.17 10.00 -19.69
N LYS A 175 -22.05 10.51 -20.20
CA LYS A 175 -21.87 11.93 -20.50
C LYS A 175 -21.93 12.83 -19.27
N GLN A 176 -21.69 12.27 -18.07
CA GLN A 176 -21.46 13.02 -16.84
C GLN A 176 -20.05 12.73 -16.32
N TRP A 177 -19.43 13.74 -15.71
CA TRP A 177 -18.12 13.59 -15.08
C TRP A 177 -18.22 12.77 -13.80
N ASN A 178 -17.50 11.66 -13.76
CA ASN A 178 -17.25 10.85 -12.59
C ASN A 178 -15.88 11.24 -11.99
N ARG A 179 -15.72 11.09 -10.68
CA ARG A 179 -14.45 11.32 -9.99
C ARG A 179 -14.00 10.10 -9.23
N PHE A 180 -12.84 9.59 -9.58
CA PHE A 180 -12.09 8.69 -8.73
C PHE A 180 -11.22 9.44 -7.75
N ARG A 181 -11.12 8.90 -6.55
CA ARG A 181 -10.05 9.08 -5.59
C ARG A 181 -9.48 7.69 -5.32
N ILE A 182 -8.19 7.49 -5.59
CA ILE A 182 -7.50 6.21 -5.46
C ILE A 182 -6.33 6.44 -4.52
N LEU A 183 -6.23 5.64 -3.46
CA LEU A 183 -5.07 5.64 -2.58
C LEU A 183 -4.38 4.29 -2.71
N GLN A 184 -3.07 4.28 -3.02
CA GLN A 184 -2.27 3.09 -3.13
C GLN A 184 -1.05 3.17 -2.22
N VAL A 185 -0.92 2.19 -1.30
CA VAL A 185 0.24 2.00 -0.43
C VAL A 185 0.74 0.57 -0.60
N GLY A 186 1.91 0.42 -1.22
CA GLY A 186 2.37 -0.89 -1.67
C GLY A 186 1.42 -1.49 -2.71
N GLU A 187 0.83 -2.64 -2.39
CA GLU A 187 -0.24 -3.30 -3.15
C GLU A 187 -1.63 -2.94 -2.60
N ARG A 188 -1.71 -2.37 -1.39
CA ARG A 188 -2.96 -2.00 -0.74
C ARG A 188 -3.60 -0.83 -1.45
N THR A 189 -4.79 -1.06 -1.98
CA THR A 189 -5.52 -0.11 -2.83
C THR A 189 -6.90 0.15 -2.23
N THR A 190 -7.22 1.42 -2.06
CA THR A 190 -8.56 1.89 -1.68
C THR A 190 -9.07 2.81 -2.76
N VAL A 191 -10.30 2.59 -3.21
CA VAL A 191 -10.91 3.34 -4.30
C VAL A 191 -12.23 3.94 -3.86
N TRP A 192 -12.39 5.23 -4.11
CA TRP A 192 -13.69 5.93 -4.02
C TRP A 192 -14.09 6.38 -5.41
N LEU A 193 -15.35 6.17 -5.75
CA LEU A 193 -16.00 6.68 -6.97
C LEU A 193 -17.16 7.58 -6.57
N ASN A 194 -17.13 8.83 -7.02
CA ASN A 194 -18.15 9.84 -6.72
C ASN A 194 -18.44 9.99 -5.21
N GLY A 195 -17.39 9.87 -4.39
CA GLY A 195 -17.45 9.96 -2.92
C GLY A 195 -17.90 8.69 -2.20
N LYS A 196 -18.28 7.63 -2.92
CA LYS A 196 -18.60 6.33 -2.32
C LYS A 196 -17.37 5.43 -2.39
N GLN A 197 -17.02 4.77 -1.28
CA GLN A 197 -15.96 3.78 -1.26
C GLN A 197 -16.41 2.51 -1.99
N VAL A 198 -15.67 2.11 -3.00
CA VAL A 198 -15.97 0.96 -3.86
C VAL A 198 -14.94 -0.18 -3.70
N VAL A 199 -13.75 0.13 -3.22
CA VAL A 199 -12.73 -0.86 -2.79
C VAL A 199 -12.14 -0.37 -1.47
N ASP A 200 -12.00 -1.28 -0.50
CA ASP A 200 -11.45 -0.99 0.82
C ASP A 200 -10.15 -1.77 1.05
N ASN A 201 -9.03 -1.06 1.07
CA ASN A 201 -7.68 -1.53 1.44
C ASN A 201 -7.34 -2.94 0.90
N ALA A 202 -7.83 -3.26 -0.31
CA ALA A 202 -7.63 -4.55 -0.94
C ALA A 202 -6.24 -4.65 -1.57
N ARG A 203 -5.63 -5.82 -1.49
CA ARG A 203 -4.39 -6.09 -2.19
C ARG A 203 -4.65 -6.18 -3.69
N MET A 204 -3.98 -5.35 -4.48
CA MET A 204 -3.98 -5.45 -5.93
C MET A 204 -2.95 -6.50 -6.35
N GLU A 205 -3.42 -7.57 -7.01
CA GLU A 205 -2.56 -8.67 -7.43
C GLU A 205 -1.71 -8.27 -8.65
N ASN A 206 -0.47 -8.78 -8.69
CA ASN A 206 0.39 -8.57 -9.84
C ASN A 206 -0.11 -9.37 -11.05
N PHE A 207 -0.64 -8.68 -12.04
CA PHE A 207 -1.14 -9.30 -13.27
C PHE A 207 -0.03 -9.98 -14.08
N TRP A 208 1.15 -9.38 -14.14
CA TRP A 208 2.25 -9.84 -15.01
C TRP A 208 3.03 -11.02 -14.43
N LYS A 209 3.10 -11.09 -13.11
CA LYS A 209 3.82 -12.13 -12.35
C LYS A 209 3.02 -12.47 -11.09
N ARG A 210 2.09 -13.42 -11.19
CA ARG A 210 1.14 -13.74 -10.11
C ARG A 210 1.80 -14.15 -8.79
N ASP A 211 2.99 -14.74 -8.85
CA ASP A 211 3.74 -15.23 -7.69
C ASP A 211 4.70 -14.17 -7.12
N GLU A 212 4.71 -12.96 -7.68
CA GLU A 212 5.54 -11.85 -7.23
C GLU A 212 4.67 -10.69 -6.75
N PRO A 213 5.12 -9.92 -5.75
CA PRO A 213 4.48 -8.65 -5.45
C PRO A 213 4.53 -7.71 -6.67
N MET A 214 3.65 -6.71 -6.69
CA MET A 214 3.70 -5.65 -7.69
C MET A 214 5.05 -4.92 -7.67
N LEU A 215 5.36 -4.21 -8.77
CA LEU A 215 6.47 -3.27 -8.78
C LEU A 215 6.34 -2.27 -7.62
N ARG A 216 7.44 -2.04 -6.93
CA ARG A 216 7.48 -1.03 -5.87
C ARG A 216 7.09 0.34 -6.40
N ARG A 217 7.59 0.70 -7.59
CA ARG A 217 7.38 1.97 -8.26
C ARG A 217 7.05 1.75 -9.73
N GLY A 218 6.14 2.55 -10.29
CA GLY A 218 5.78 2.47 -11.71
C GLY A 218 4.85 3.60 -12.15
N PRO A 219 4.63 3.75 -13.48
CA PRO A 219 3.81 4.80 -14.04
C PRO A 219 2.32 4.54 -13.85
N ILE A 220 1.52 5.60 -13.98
CA ILE A 220 0.06 5.55 -14.08
C ILE A 220 -0.30 5.54 -15.58
N GLN A 221 -1.29 4.69 -15.96
CA GLN A 221 -1.75 4.65 -17.35
C GLN A 221 -3.27 4.82 -17.42
N LEU A 222 -3.70 5.58 -18.42
CA LEU A 222 -5.09 5.69 -18.82
C LEU A 222 -5.32 4.74 -20.00
N GLN A 223 -6.17 3.73 -19.78
CA GLN A 223 -6.37 2.65 -20.73
C GLN A 223 -7.26 3.07 -21.90
N THR A 224 -6.92 2.59 -23.08
CA THR A 224 -7.74 2.59 -24.29
C THR A 224 -8.30 1.18 -24.51
N HIS A 225 -9.64 1.00 -24.53
CA HIS A 225 -10.22 -0.33 -24.75
C HIS A 225 -11.58 -0.30 -25.46
N GLY A 226 -11.98 0.85 -26.03
CA GLY A 226 -13.20 1.03 -26.81
C GLY A 226 -14.13 2.10 -26.27
N GLY A 227 -14.77 2.82 -27.21
CA GLY A 227 -15.62 3.97 -26.89
C GLY A 227 -14.80 5.23 -26.53
N GLU A 228 -15.40 6.39 -26.81
CA GLU A 228 -14.79 7.66 -26.41
C GLU A 228 -14.75 7.79 -24.89
N ILE A 229 -13.59 8.18 -24.38
CA ILE A 229 -13.42 8.53 -22.99
C ILE A 229 -12.66 9.84 -22.85
N ARG A 230 -13.05 10.67 -21.87
CA ARG A 230 -12.40 11.96 -21.58
C ARG A 230 -11.91 11.99 -20.15
N TRP A 231 -10.81 12.73 -19.92
CA TRP A 231 -10.15 12.81 -18.65
C TRP A 231 -9.75 14.25 -18.32
N LYS A 232 -9.89 14.66 -17.09
CA LYS A 232 -9.39 15.93 -16.55
C LYS A 232 -9.12 15.82 -15.06
N ASN A 233 -8.61 16.88 -14.45
CA ASN A 233 -8.38 16.95 -13.01
C ASN A 233 -7.57 15.73 -12.51
N ILE A 234 -6.50 15.39 -13.23
CA ILE A 234 -5.61 14.29 -12.89
C ILE A 234 -4.55 14.81 -11.94
N PHE A 235 -4.72 14.55 -10.66
CA PHE A 235 -3.88 15.07 -9.58
C PHE A 235 -3.27 13.96 -8.77
N VAL A 236 -1.98 14.04 -8.48
CA VAL A 236 -1.28 13.08 -7.64
C VAL A 236 -0.65 13.77 -6.43
N ARG A 237 -0.69 13.10 -5.30
CA ARG A 237 0.07 13.43 -4.10
C ARG A 237 0.84 12.18 -3.67
N GLU A 238 2.15 12.23 -3.71
CA GLU A 238 2.98 11.15 -3.17
C GLU A 238 2.93 11.20 -1.63
N LEU A 239 2.87 10.02 -1.01
CA LEU A 239 2.84 9.87 0.44
C LEU A 239 4.26 9.69 0.97
N SER A 240 4.57 10.35 2.06
CA SER A 240 5.77 10.07 2.83
C SER A 240 5.73 8.66 3.42
N SER A 241 6.90 8.13 3.82
CA SER A 241 7.01 6.84 4.51
C SER A 241 6.16 6.79 5.79
N GLU A 242 6.10 7.90 6.53
CA GLU A 242 5.30 8.01 7.76
C GLU A 242 3.79 7.99 7.48
N GLU A 243 3.33 8.72 6.46
CA GLU A 243 1.92 8.69 6.05
C GLU A 243 1.51 7.30 5.56
N ALA A 244 2.37 6.63 4.78
CA ALA A 244 2.13 5.27 4.31
C ALA A 244 2.07 4.27 5.48
N ASN A 245 2.97 4.36 6.46
CA ASN A 245 2.95 3.51 7.66
C ASN A 245 1.69 3.75 8.50
N THR A 246 1.33 5.02 8.67
CA THR A 246 0.10 5.40 9.39
C THR A 246 -1.12 4.80 8.72
N TRP A 247 -1.20 4.89 7.38
CA TRP A 247 -2.28 4.26 6.63
C TRP A 247 -2.35 2.75 6.86
N LEU A 248 -1.23 2.04 6.69
CA LEU A 248 -1.16 0.58 6.86
C LEU A 248 -1.52 0.13 8.29
N ARG A 249 -1.12 0.93 9.29
CA ARG A 249 -1.44 0.64 10.69
C ARG A 249 -2.92 0.86 11.01
N ASP A 250 -3.51 1.94 10.49
CA ASP A 250 -4.83 2.42 10.93
C ASP A 250 -5.97 1.86 10.07
N HIS A 251 -5.67 1.23 8.92
CA HIS A 251 -6.65 0.64 8.00
C HIS A 251 -6.49 -0.87 7.87
N GLY A 252 -7.58 -1.54 7.52
CA GLY A 252 -7.66 -2.98 7.41
C GLY A 252 -8.23 -3.64 8.67
N ASP A 253 -7.59 -4.71 9.15
CA ASP A 253 -8.11 -5.50 10.27
C ASP A 253 -8.20 -4.71 11.58
N GLU A 254 -9.32 -4.84 12.27
CA GLU A 254 -9.54 -4.32 13.61
C GLU A 254 -9.10 -5.32 14.70
N GLY A 255 -9.11 -4.88 15.97
CA GLY A 255 -8.89 -5.75 17.13
C GLY A 255 -7.43 -5.95 17.52
N PHE A 256 -6.50 -5.17 16.97
CA PHE A 256 -5.12 -5.14 17.44
C PHE A 256 -5.01 -4.49 18.83
N LYS A 257 -4.16 -5.08 19.69
CA LYS A 257 -3.82 -4.57 21.01
C LYS A 257 -2.35 -4.18 21.05
N THR A 258 -2.03 -3.09 21.74
CA THR A 258 -0.66 -2.64 21.96
C THR A 258 0.10 -3.71 22.76
N ALA A 259 1.18 -4.24 22.18
CA ALA A 259 2.07 -5.20 22.85
C ALA A 259 3.31 -4.54 23.44
N PHE A 260 3.69 -3.36 22.96
CA PHE A 260 4.76 -2.52 23.53
C PHE A 260 4.24 -1.12 23.80
N ASP A 261 4.31 -0.66 25.06
CA ASP A 261 3.73 0.60 25.52
C ASP A 261 4.58 1.85 25.20
N GLY A 262 5.78 1.65 24.61
CA GLY A 262 6.72 2.72 24.34
C GLY A 262 7.40 3.33 25.56
N LYS A 263 7.21 2.76 26.77
CA LYS A 263 7.67 3.37 28.03
C LYS A 263 8.45 2.41 28.93
N SER A 264 8.12 1.11 28.87
CA SER A 264 8.68 0.12 29.75
C SER A 264 8.76 -1.26 29.11
N PHE A 265 9.52 -2.17 29.74
CA PHE A 265 9.53 -3.59 29.39
C PHE A 265 8.43 -4.40 30.10
N LYS A 266 7.42 -3.74 30.64
CA LYS A 266 6.30 -4.44 31.26
C LYS A 266 5.60 -5.36 30.22
N GLY A 267 5.44 -6.63 30.57
CA GLY A 267 4.89 -7.64 29.64
C GLY A 267 5.92 -8.23 28.68
N TRP A 268 7.22 -7.95 28.92
CA TRP A 268 8.33 -8.50 28.15
C TRP A 268 9.34 -9.20 29.07
N GLU A 269 9.89 -10.32 28.62
CA GLU A 269 10.87 -11.15 29.29
C GLU A 269 12.17 -11.26 28.45
N GLY A 270 13.17 -11.97 29.03
CA GLY A 270 14.48 -12.15 28.40
C GLY A 270 15.50 -11.07 28.81
N PRO A 271 16.57 -10.90 28.08
CA PRO A 271 17.67 -9.97 28.43
C PRO A 271 17.30 -8.49 28.13
N THR A 272 16.26 -7.97 28.78
CA THR A 272 15.78 -6.59 28.57
C THR A 272 16.84 -5.54 28.87
N ASP A 273 17.83 -5.82 29.72
CA ASP A 273 19.00 -4.94 29.97
C ASP A 273 19.87 -4.72 28.72
N ASN A 274 19.76 -5.56 27.71
CA ASN A 274 20.46 -5.42 26.44
C ASN A 274 19.71 -4.49 25.45
N TYR A 275 18.58 -3.97 25.87
CA TYR A 275 17.76 -3.07 25.09
C TYR A 275 17.56 -1.75 25.82
N GLU A 276 17.12 -0.75 25.13
CA GLU A 276 16.78 0.58 25.66
C GLU A 276 15.47 1.09 25.05
N ILE A 277 14.83 2.00 25.76
CA ILE A 277 13.61 2.67 25.28
C ILE A 277 13.86 4.17 25.30
N ASN A 278 13.77 4.81 24.12
CA ASN A 278 13.93 6.22 23.94
C ASN A 278 12.79 6.77 23.09
N ASP A 279 12.04 7.75 23.59
CA ASP A 279 10.95 8.45 22.87
C ASP A 279 9.93 7.48 22.20
N GLY A 280 9.54 6.43 22.91
CA GLY A 280 8.60 5.44 22.42
C GLY A 280 9.19 4.37 21.50
N VAL A 281 10.50 4.39 21.28
CA VAL A 281 11.24 3.46 20.42
C VAL A 281 12.02 2.45 21.28
N LEU A 282 11.81 1.18 21.01
CA LEU A 282 12.60 0.07 21.51
C LEU A 282 13.82 -0.11 20.61
N ARG A 283 15.03 -0.17 21.19
CA ARG A 283 16.27 -0.32 20.45
C ARG A 283 17.17 -1.38 21.08
N CYS A 284 17.72 -2.27 20.27
CA CYS A 284 18.82 -3.13 20.71
C CYS A 284 20.07 -2.27 20.96
N LYS A 285 20.71 -2.41 22.13
CA LYS A 285 21.94 -1.67 22.41
C LYS A 285 23.09 -2.19 21.53
N PRO A 286 23.97 -1.32 21.02
CA PRO A 286 25.13 -1.73 20.22
C PRO A 286 25.98 -2.79 20.95
N HIS A 287 26.43 -3.81 20.24
CA HIS A 287 27.23 -4.92 20.76
C HIS A 287 26.55 -5.75 21.87
N LYS A 288 25.25 -5.59 22.04
CA LYS A 288 24.39 -6.41 22.89
C LYS A 288 23.47 -7.25 22.00
N GLY A 289 22.63 -8.08 22.58
CA GLY A 289 21.70 -8.91 21.81
C GLY A 289 20.96 -9.89 22.72
N GLY A 290 20.46 -10.94 22.11
CA GLY A 290 19.62 -11.93 22.74
C GLY A 290 18.14 -11.64 22.51
N THR A 291 17.32 -12.65 22.73
CA THR A 291 15.89 -12.59 22.41
C THR A 291 15.09 -12.05 23.59
N ILE A 292 14.43 -10.88 23.40
CA ILE A 292 13.36 -10.43 24.28
C ILE A 292 12.02 -10.84 23.68
N TYR A 293 11.06 -11.19 24.52
CA TYR A 293 9.80 -11.75 24.09
C TYR A 293 8.65 -11.37 25.02
N THR A 294 7.42 -11.43 24.52
CA THR A 294 6.21 -11.14 25.30
C THR A 294 5.98 -12.19 26.39
N GLU A 295 5.55 -11.78 27.59
CA GLU A 295 5.07 -12.72 28.63
C GLU A 295 3.90 -13.57 28.11
N ALA A 296 3.02 -12.96 27.29
CA ALA A 296 1.91 -13.65 26.67
C ALA A 296 2.38 -14.57 25.53
N GLU A 297 1.74 -15.72 25.42
CA GLU A 297 1.93 -16.64 24.29
C GLU A 297 0.75 -16.57 23.32
N TYR A 298 1.05 -16.78 22.03
CA TYR A 298 0.09 -16.74 20.94
C TYR A 298 0.10 -18.04 20.14
N ALA A 299 -1.08 -18.55 19.79
CA ALA A 299 -1.26 -19.62 18.81
C ALA A 299 -1.40 -19.04 17.41
N ASN A 300 -2.59 -18.62 16.99
CA ASN A 300 -2.84 -17.92 15.75
C ASN A 300 -2.93 -16.42 16.02
N PHE A 301 -2.16 -15.63 15.27
CA PHE A 301 -2.10 -14.19 15.52
C PHE A 301 -1.65 -13.40 14.31
N LYS A 302 -1.92 -12.09 14.36
CA LYS A 302 -1.25 -11.09 13.54
C LYS A 302 -0.42 -10.17 14.41
N ALA A 303 0.77 -9.82 13.97
CA ALA A 303 1.61 -8.80 14.61
C ALA A 303 1.90 -7.68 13.63
N ARG A 304 1.72 -6.44 14.06
CA ARG A 304 2.10 -5.22 13.32
C ARG A 304 3.20 -4.50 14.07
N LEU A 305 4.16 -3.99 13.34
CA LEU A 305 5.23 -3.18 13.91
C LEU A 305 5.84 -2.26 12.85
N GLU A 306 6.50 -1.25 13.35
CA GLU A 306 7.43 -0.47 12.53
C GLU A 306 8.84 -0.74 13.00
N PHE A 307 9.77 -0.90 12.04
CA PHE A 307 11.19 -1.09 12.34
C PHE A 307 12.04 -0.17 11.48
N LYS A 308 13.23 0.17 12.01
CA LYS A 308 14.23 0.99 11.32
C LYS A 308 15.58 0.33 11.42
N LEU A 309 16.19 0.08 10.26
CA LEU A 309 17.49 -0.57 10.14
C LEU A 309 18.62 0.47 10.10
N PRO A 310 19.67 0.31 10.90
CA PRO A 310 20.94 0.96 10.63
C PRO A 310 21.62 0.30 9.42
N GLU A 311 22.65 0.93 8.88
CA GLU A 311 23.46 0.37 7.81
C GLU A 311 24.04 -1.01 8.23
N GLY A 312 23.77 -2.01 7.43
CA GLY A 312 24.11 -3.39 7.69
C GLY A 312 23.45 -4.01 8.92
N GLY A 313 22.34 -3.45 9.42
CA GLY A 313 21.64 -3.92 10.59
C GLY A 313 21.08 -5.33 10.46
N ASN A 314 21.11 -6.09 11.57
CA ASN A 314 20.62 -7.46 11.68
C ASN A 314 19.82 -7.64 12.98
N ASN A 315 18.66 -8.25 12.86
CA ASN A 315 17.76 -8.65 13.94
C ASN A 315 16.81 -9.75 13.42
N GLY A 316 15.89 -10.23 14.24
CA GLY A 316 14.85 -11.16 13.84
C GLY A 316 13.58 -10.99 14.63
N LEU A 317 12.44 -11.45 14.08
CA LEU A 317 11.20 -11.61 14.82
C LEU A 317 11.07 -13.05 15.29
N ALA A 318 10.98 -13.25 16.59
CA ALA A 318 10.76 -14.54 17.21
C ALA A 318 9.28 -14.93 17.08
N ILE A 319 8.99 -16.03 16.39
CA ILE A 319 7.64 -16.54 16.16
C ILE A 319 7.40 -17.81 16.95
N ARG A 320 6.42 -17.79 17.86
CA ARG A 320 6.11 -18.88 18.79
C ARG A 320 7.37 -19.38 19.52
N TYR A 321 8.15 -18.45 20.02
CA TYR A 321 9.39 -18.72 20.75
C TYR A 321 9.08 -19.39 22.11
N PRO A 322 9.85 -20.40 22.55
CA PRO A 322 9.60 -21.08 23.82
C PRO A 322 10.21 -20.40 25.06
N GLY A 323 10.80 -19.20 24.92
CA GLY A 323 11.49 -18.49 26.00
C GLY A 323 12.95 -18.90 26.23
N GLN A 324 13.45 -19.89 25.51
CA GLN A 324 14.84 -20.36 25.62
C GLN A 324 15.33 -21.01 24.32
N GLY A 325 16.64 -21.07 24.17
CA GLY A 325 17.31 -21.66 22.99
C GLY A 325 17.46 -20.65 21.86
N ASP A 326 18.00 -21.12 20.74
CA ASP A 326 18.20 -20.32 19.54
C ASP A 326 16.84 -20.01 18.87
N THR A 327 16.59 -18.75 18.61
CA THR A 327 15.29 -18.27 18.12
C THR A 327 14.90 -18.92 16.79
N ALA A 328 15.86 -19.06 15.88
CA ALA A 328 15.59 -19.60 14.55
C ALA A 328 15.20 -21.08 14.57
N TYR A 329 15.70 -21.84 15.56
CA TYR A 329 15.54 -23.30 15.63
C TYR A 329 14.58 -23.76 16.73
N ALA A 330 14.54 -23.07 17.88
CA ALA A 330 13.70 -23.44 19.01
C ALA A 330 12.27 -22.91 18.90
N GLY A 331 12.08 -21.73 18.31
CA GLY A 331 10.78 -21.17 17.91
C GLY A 331 10.18 -21.87 16.70
N MET A 332 8.97 -21.49 16.31
CA MET A 332 8.37 -21.92 15.04
C MET A 332 9.27 -21.46 13.88
N CYS A 333 9.73 -20.23 13.93
CA CYS A 333 10.81 -19.69 13.10
C CYS A 333 11.30 -18.35 13.67
N GLU A 334 12.42 -17.89 13.15
CA GLU A 334 12.80 -16.48 13.14
C GLU A 334 12.43 -15.90 11.78
N LEU A 335 11.72 -14.78 11.75
CA LEU A 335 11.56 -13.98 10.54
C LEU A 335 12.68 -12.95 10.50
N GLN A 336 13.52 -13.04 9.48
CA GLN A 336 14.71 -12.20 9.37
C GLN A 336 14.37 -10.71 9.28
N VAL A 337 15.07 -9.86 10.05
CA VAL A 337 15.05 -8.39 9.95
C VAL A 337 16.46 -7.93 9.61
N LEU A 338 16.72 -7.65 8.32
CA LEU A 338 18.06 -7.48 7.78
C LEU A 338 18.12 -6.35 6.77
N ASP A 339 19.18 -5.55 6.79
CA ASP A 339 19.54 -4.67 5.68
C ASP A 339 20.08 -5.50 4.50
N SER A 340 19.15 -6.11 3.78
CA SER A 340 19.43 -7.10 2.73
C SER A 340 20.23 -6.57 1.55
N GLU A 341 20.28 -5.27 1.36
CA GLU A 341 20.97 -4.63 0.24
C GLU A 341 22.40 -4.19 0.60
N HIS A 342 22.80 -4.33 1.87
CA HIS A 342 24.15 -4.00 2.30
C HIS A 342 25.17 -4.99 1.70
N PRO A 343 26.33 -4.54 1.15
CA PRO A 343 27.29 -5.38 0.46
C PRO A 343 27.81 -6.58 1.27
N LYS A 344 27.91 -6.47 2.61
CA LYS A 344 28.34 -7.59 3.46
C LYS A 344 27.43 -8.82 3.38
N TYR A 345 26.17 -8.65 2.90
CA TYR A 345 25.16 -9.69 2.81
C TYR A 345 24.91 -10.19 1.38
N GLU A 346 25.70 -9.74 0.41
CA GLU A 346 25.51 -10.09 -1.01
C GLU A 346 25.48 -11.60 -1.29
N LYS A 347 26.20 -12.39 -0.47
CA LYS A 347 26.43 -13.83 -0.69
C LYS A 347 25.64 -14.74 0.25
N LEU A 348 24.61 -14.21 0.92
CA LEU A 348 23.77 -15.02 1.79
C LEU A 348 22.88 -16.00 0.99
N ASP A 349 22.51 -17.12 1.63
CA ASP A 349 21.41 -17.97 1.11
C ASP A 349 20.13 -17.16 1.01
N ALA A 350 19.31 -17.45 0.01
CA ALA A 350 18.03 -16.72 -0.20
C ALA A 350 17.13 -16.71 1.03
N ARG A 351 17.22 -17.75 1.86
CA ARG A 351 16.44 -17.92 3.11
C ARG A 351 16.97 -17.12 4.30
N GLN A 352 17.98 -16.26 4.10
CA GLN A 352 18.56 -15.39 5.13
C GLN A 352 18.28 -13.91 4.91
N TYR A 353 17.62 -13.52 3.82
CA TYR A 353 17.27 -12.13 3.55
C TYR A 353 16.00 -11.72 4.34
N HIS A 354 15.83 -10.41 4.50
CA HIS A 354 14.73 -9.82 5.24
C HIS A 354 13.36 -10.45 4.90
N GLY A 355 12.56 -10.73 5.93
CA GLY A 355 11.22 -11.31 5.82
C GLY A 355 11.18 -12.82 5.61
N SER A 356 12.31 -13.46 5.32
CA SER A 356 12.40 -14.92 5.17
C SER A 356 12.14 -15.62 6.49
N ALA A 357 11.46 -16.79 6.43
CA ALA A 357 11.54 -17.76 7.53
C ALA A 357 12.93 -18.38 7.50
N TYR A 358 13.81 -17.92 8.40
CA TYR A 358 15.24 -18.17 8.38
C TYR A 358 15.56 -19.66 8.15
N GLY A 359 16.41 -19.91 7.18
CA GLY A 359 16.85 -21.26 6.82
C GLY A 359 15.79 -22.17 6.22
N MET A 360 14.53 -21.75 6.13
CA MET A 360 13.40 -22.56 5.65
C MET A 360 12.77 -22.03 4.35
N ALA A 361 12.29 -20.81 4.32
CA ALA A 361 11.59 -20.26 3.16
C ALA A 361 12.05 -18.82 2.83
N PRO A 362 12.41 -18.54 1.57
CA PRO A 362 12.88 -17.22 1.17
C PRO A 362 11.72 -16.25 0.95
N ALA A 363 11.89 -15.00 1.38
CA ALA A 363 11.02 -13.89 1.03
C ALA A 363 11.45 -13.20 -0.27
N LYS A 364 10.51 -12.47 -0.90
CA LYS A 364 10.78 -11.62 -2.06
C LYS A 364 11.55 -10.37 -1.63
N ARG A 365 12.54 -9.97 -2.43
CA ARG A 365 13.45 -8.85 -2.13
C ARG A 365 13.07 -7.56 -2.86
N GLY A 366 13.68 -6.43 -2.43
CA GLY A 366 13.53 -5.13 -3.10
C GLY A 366 12.41 -4.25 -2.54
N TYR A 367 11.82 -4.61 -1.40
CA TYR A 367 10.67 -3.90 -0.80
C TYR A 367 11.03 -3.15 0.50
N LEU A 368 12.27 -3.26 0.99
CA LEU A 368 12.77 -2.43 2.08
C LEU A 368 12.88 -0.97 1.64
N ARG A 369 12.61 -0.06 2.55
CA ARG A 369 12.97 1.36 2.39
C ARG A 369 14.47 1.55 2.64
N PRO A 370 15.04 2.68 2.22
CA PRO A 370 16.42 3.01 2.54
C PRO A 370 16.71 2.89 4.04
N THR A 371 17.96 2.55 4.39
CA THR A 371 18.40 2.51 5.79
C THR A 371 18.15 3.87 6.48
N GLY A 372 17.76 3.81 7.75
CA GLY A 372 17.37 5.01 8.50
C GLY A 372 15.91 5.45 8.32
N GLU A 373 15.14 4.84 7.41
CA GLU A 373 13.71 5.05 7.28
C GLU A 373 12.89 3.97 8.02
N TRP A 374 11.71 4.36 8.50
CA TRP A 374 10.78 3.45 9.15
C TRP A 374 10.05 2.59 8.13
N ASN A 375 10.22 1.27 8.22
CA ASN A 375 9.42 0.27 7.50
C ASN A 375 8.22 -0.15 8.34
N PHE A 376 7.11 -0.52 7.70
CA PHE A 376 5.96 -1.16 8.34
C PHE A 376 5.93 -2.65 7.96
N GLN A 377 5.74 -3.51 8.93
CA GLN A 377 5.59 -4.95 8.70
C GLN A 377 4.37 -5.51 9.42
N GLU A 378 3.59 -6.31 8.71
CA GLU A 378 2.55 -7.15 9.28
C GLU A 378 2.90 -8.63 9.06
N VAL A 379 2.82 -9.40 10.12
CA VAL A 379 3.02 -10.85 10.11
C VAL A 379 1.72 -11.52 10.47
N THR A 380 1.29 -12.50 9.68
CA THR A 380 0.16 -13.38 10.00
C THR A 380 0.70 -14.78 10.25
N VAL A 381 0.31 -15.37 11.38
CA VAL A 381 0.58 -16.76 11.74
C VAL A 381 -0.75 -17.46 11.95
N ASP A 382 -1.07 -18.42 11.09
CA ASP A 382 -2.31 -19.17 11.12
C ASP A 382 -2.02 -20.67 10.88
N GLY A 383 -2.18 -21.48 11.90
CA GLY A 383 -1.69 -22.87 11.91
C GLY A 383 -0.17 -22.91 11.60
N SER A 384 0.20 -23.62 10.54
CA SER A 384 1.56 -23.69 10.00
C SER A 384 1.87 -22.63 8.95
N THR A 385 0.88 -21.84 8.53
CA THR A 385 1.03 -20.82 7.50
C THR A 385 1.56 -19.52 8.10
N ILE A 386 2.57 -18.95 7.44
CA ILE A 386 3.11 -17.62 7.74
C ILE A 386 2.97 -16.74 6.50
N LYS A 387 2.49 -15.49 6.72
CA LYS A 387 2.50 -14.42 5.72
C LYS A 387 3.26 -13.22 6.28
N VAL A 388 4.07 -12.59 5.45
CA VAL A 388 4.79 -11.36 5.78
C VAL A 388 4.45 -10.31 4.73
N GLU A 389 3.83 -9.22 5.18
CA GLU A 389 3.65 -8.01 4.37
C GLU A 389 4.64 -6.95 4.84
N LEU A 390 5.43 -6.43 3.91
CA LEU A 390 6.40 -5.36 4.14
C LEU A 390 5.99 -4.12 3.34
N ASN A 391 5.77 -2.99 4.01
CA ASN A 391 5.38 -1.73 3.36
C ASN A 391 4.15 -1.87 2.44
N GLY A 392 3.24 -2.80 2.79
CA GLY A 392 2.03 -3.11 2.01
C GLY A 392 2.24 -4.09 0.86
N PHE A 393 3.41 -4.75 0.75
CA PHE A 393 3.70 -5.80 -0.23
C PHE A 393 3.75 -7.17 0.44
N LEU A 394 3.07 -8.17 -0.11
CA LEU A 394 3.15 -9.56 0.37
C LEU A 394 4.45 -10.19 -0.10
N ILE A 395 5.48 -10.20 0.75
CA ILE A 395 6.82 -10.70 0.41
C ILE A 395 7.04 -12.17 0.74
N LEU A 396 6.23 -12.74 1.63
CA LEU A 396 6.27 -14.17 1.97
C LEU A 396 4.86 -14.67 2.26
N GLU A 397 4.51 -15.81 1.66
CA GLU A 397 3.40 -16.65 2.06
C GLU A 397 3.84 -18.11 1.94
N THR A 398 3.88 -18.83 3.05
CA THR A 398 4.39 -20.20 3.07
C THR A 398 3.73 -21.04 4.16
N ASP A 399 3.59 -22.32 3.91
CA ASP A 399 3.17 -23.33 4.89
C ASP A 399 4.41 -24.11 5.37
N LEU A 400 4.87 -23.81 6.59
CA LEU A 400 6.08 -24.41 7.15
C LEU A 400 5.96 -25.92 7.37
N SER A 401 4.75 -26.48 7.46
CA SER A 401 4.56 -27.95 7.56
C SER A 401 5.04 -28.67 6.30
N LYS A 402 5.06 -27.98 5.16
CA LYS A 402 5.50 -28.53 3.86
C LYS A 402 7.00 -28.39 3.62
N ILE A 403 7.72 -27.69 4.50
CA ILE A 403 9.17 -27.52 4.35
C ILE A 403 9.90 -28.78 4.80
N THR A 404 10.62 -29.38 3.87
CA THR A 404 11.42 -30.61 4.07
C THR A 404 12.91 -30.40 3.85
N GLU A 405 13.29 -29.30 3.19
CA GLU A 405 14.66 -28.93 2.90
C GLU A 405 15.07 -27.69 3.70
N TYR A 406 16.19 -27.77 4.38
CA TYR A 406 16.70 -26.71 5.23
C TYR A 406 18.05 -26.21 4.75
N MET A 407 18.35 -24.95 5.00
CA MET A 407 19.66 -24.36 4.74
C MET A 407 20.75 -25.13 5.49
N GLY A 408 21.82 -25.51 4.79
CA GLY A 408 22.92 -26.26 5.38
C GLY A 408 22.53 -27.61 5.97
N ASN A 409 21.39 -28.18 5.56
CA ASN A 409 20.81 -29.40 6.14
C ASN A 409 20.58 -29.33 7.67
N SER A 410 20.37 -28.12 8.21
CA SER A 410 20.13 -27.88 9.63
C SER A 410 18.64 -27.92 9.93
N PRO A 411 18.10 -28.99 10.58
CA PRO A 411 16.68 -29.10 10.87
C PRO A 411 16.21 -28.01 11.86
N HIS A 412 14.95 -27.61 11.73
CA HIS A 412 14.27 -26.67 12.62
C HIS A 412 13.28 -27.43 13.54
N PRO A 413 13.73 -27.95 14.69
CA PRO A 413 12.89 -28.78 15.57
C PRO A 413 11.69 -28.03 16.13
N GLY A 414 11.74 -26.71 16.20
CA GLY A 414 10.63 -25.89 16.69
C GLY A 414 9.57 -25.57 15.66
N LYS A 415 9.76 -25.88 14.35
CA LYS A 415 8.89 -25.41 13.27
C LYS A 415 7.40 -25.78 13.38
N ASP A 416 7.13 -26.89 14.07
CA ASP A 416 5.77 -27.42 14.25
C ASP A 416 5.13 -26.92 15.57
N ARG A 417 5.70 -25.92 16.25
CA ARG A 417 5.11 -25.32 17.44
C ARG A 417 3.78 -24.67 17.12
N VAL A 418 2.78 -25.01 17.92
CA VAL A 418 1.42 -24.48 17.76
C VAL A 418 1.16 -23.21 18.60
N LYS A 419 2.04 -22.92 19.57
CA LYS A 419 1.93 -21.78 20.50
C LYS A 419 3.30 -21.37 21.04
N GLY A 420 3.45 -20.10 21.39
CA GLY A 420 4.64 -19.54 22.02
C GLY A 420 4.66 -18.02 21.96
N HIS A 421 5.76 -17.42 22.39
CA HIS A 421 5.93 -15.98 22.52
C HIS A 421 6.24 -15.33 21.17
N PHE A 422 5.85 -14.04 21.05
CA PHE A 422 6.35 -13.14 20.01
C PHE A 422 7.53 -12.34 20.58
N GLY A 423 8.56 -12.04 19.78
CA GLY A 423 9.71 -11.29 20.28
C GLY A 423 10.66 -10.74 19.24
N PHE A 424 11.76 -10.20 19.73
CA PHE A 424 12.85 -9.62 18.92
C PHE A 424 14.18 -10.33 19.24
N ALA A 425 14.81 -10.89 18.22
CA ALA A 425 16.10 -11.57 18.32
C ALA A 425 17.24 -10.62 17.96
N GLY A 426 17.82 -9.95 18.95
CA GLY A 426 18.90 -9.00 18.76
C GLY A 426 20.24 -9.67 18.41
N HIS A 427 20.90 -9.15 17.36
CA HIS A 427 22.18 -9.61 16.85
C HIS A 427 23.29 -8.54 16.96
N SER A 428 23.32 -7.79 18.04
CA SER A 428 24.31 -6.76 18.35
C SER A 428 24.22 -5.45 17.54
N ASP A 429 23.29 -5.35 16.60
CA ASP A 429 23.05 -4.15 15.81
C ASP A 429 21.87 -3.32 16.39
N PRO A 430 21.97 -1.98 16.37
CA PRO A 430 20.98 -1.11 17.00
C PRO A 430 19.71 -0.92 16.14
N VAL A 431 19.05 -2.04 15.80
CA VAL A 431 17.75 -2.01 15.12
C VAL A 431 16.69 -1.44 16.06
N GLU A 432 15.86 -0.59 15.53
CA GLU A 432 14.80 0.11 16.26
C GLU A 432 13.42 -0.43 15.91
N PHE A 433 12.53 -0.49 16.92
CA PHE A 433 11.14 -0.95 16.77
C PHE A 433 10.19 0.00 17.48
N ARG A 434 9.00 0.21 16.92
CA ARG A 434 7.91 0.98 17.53
C ARG A 434 6.54 0.49 17.08
N ASN A 435 5.47 0.99 17.68
CA ASN A 435 4.08 0.71 17.29
C ASN A 435 3.76 -0.80 17.20
N VAL A 436 4.31 -1.59 18.14
CA VAL A 436 4.13 -3.05 18.17
C VAL A 436 2.73 -3.38 18.68
N GLN A 437 1.96 -4.05 17.84
CA GLN A 437 0.57 -4.43 18.11
C GLN A 437 0.34 -5.89 17.74
N ILE A 438 -0.46 -6.60 18.51
CA ILE A 438 -0.80 -8.00 18.25
C ILE A 438 -2.32 -8.18 18.31
N LYS A 439 -2.85 -8.97 17.38
CA LYS A 439 -4.23 -9.44 17.31
C LYS A 439 -4.22 -10.95 17.33
N THR A 440 -4.89 -11.55 18.32
CA THR A 440 -5.15 -13.00 18.33
C THR A 440 -6.22 -13.32 17.30
N LEU A 441 -5.97 -14.33 16.48
CA LEU A 441 -6.96 -14.89 15.55
C LEU A 441 -7.72 -16.03 16.25
N ALA A 442 -8.94 -16.31 15.77
CA ALA A 442 -9.70 -17.47 16.22
C ALA A 442 -8.97 -18.78 15.86
N GLU A 443 -9.12 -19.79 16.69
CA GLU A 443 -8.64 -21.17 16.42
C GLU A 443 -9.48 -21.84 15.34
#